data_2a510b151715509b918b526858ce1451
#
_entry.id   2a510b151715509b918b526858ce1451
#
_cell.length_a   1.000
_cell.length_b   1.000
_cell.length_c   1.000
_cell.angle_alpha   90.00
_cell.angle_beta   90.00
_cell.angle_gamma   90.00
#
_symmetry.space_group_name_H-M   'P 1'
#
loop_
_entity.id
_entity.type
_entity.pdbx_description
1 polymer ?
#
loop_
_entity_poly.entity_id
_entity_poly.type
_entity_poly.pdbx_seq_one_letter_code
_entity_poly.pdbx_strand_id
1 'polypeptide(L)'
;MKFDKSKLPSRHTTVGPDRAPHRSFYYAMNLKKSDIAKPFVGVVSTWNEAAPCNITLMRQAQSAKKGVFDNSGTPREFCTITVTDGIAMGHEGMKSSLISREIIADSTELTVRGHCYDALVGLAGCDKSLPGLMMAMCRLNVPSVFIYGGSILPGKFKGKDVTVVDVFEAVGKHSNKQMSDEDLEELEINACPSAGACGGQFTANTMACVSEAIGLALPYSSGTPAPYEERDKYAYASGQAVMSLLKKNIRPRDIVTLKSLQNAATIVAATGGSTNAALHLPAIANECGIKFDLMDVAKIFKKTPYLADLKPGGKYVAKDMFEAGGVPMLLKTLLDGGYLHGDCLTVTGETMKKNLQNVKFNNNQDVMRPYNKPLSKTGGVVGLKGNLAPEGAIVKVAGMKTLKFEGKALCFNSEEEAFKAVQNRKYKEGDVIVIRYEGPRGGPGMREMLSTTAAIYGQGMGEKVALVTDGRFSGATRGFCVGHVGPEAFNGGPLALLKNGDKIIIDANKGTIDVKISNSELQKRKKSWKNIKPHFTSGTLWKYAQSVGSTKDGAVTHPGGFNEKNCYADI
;
A
#
# COMPACT_ATOMS: atom_id res chain seq x y z
N MET A 1 -12.66 -20.21 27.00
CA MET A 1 -12.95 -21.04 25.81
C MET A 1 -12.10 -22.30 25.87
N LYS A 2 -12.64 -23.47 25.50
CA LYS A 2 -11.85 -24.71 25.38
C LYS A 2 -11.55 -24.94 23.89
N PHE A 3 -10.28 -25.09 23.52
CA PHE A 3 -9.82 -25.45 22.16
C PHE A 3 -9.28 -26.87 22.18
N ASP A 4 -9.49 -27.61 21.10
CA ASP A 4 -8.89 -28.92 20.91
C ASP A 4 -7.47 -28.73 20.32
N LYS A 5 -6.46 -28.74 21.19
CA LYS A 5 -5.07 -28.54 20.81
C LYS A 5 -4.56 -29.57 19.79
N SER A 6 -5.15 -30.78 19.76
CA SER A 6 -4.74 -31.83 18.83
C SER A 6 -5.07 -31.53 17.36
N LYS A 7 -5.95 -30.54 17.12
CA LYS A 7 -6.36 -30.09 15.78
C LYS A 7 -5.67 -28.81 15.31
N LEU A 8 -4.77 -28.26 16.13
CA LEU A 8 -4.09 -27.00 15.84
C LEU A 8 -2.65 -27.25 15.39
N PRO A 9 -2.06 -26.41 14.52
CA PRO A 9 -0.64 -26.50 14.13
C PRO A 9 0.32 -26.63 15.30
N SER A 10 0.08 -25.92 16.38
CA SER A 10 0.94 -25.96 17.58
C SER A 10 0.99 -27.32 18.28
N ARG A 11 0.14 -28.31 17.90
CA ARG A 11 0.27 -29.69 18.38
C ARG A 11 1.67 -30.27 18.09
N HIS A 12 2.27 -29.85 16.97
CA HIS A 12 3.59 -30.34 16.53
C HIS A 12 4.73 -29.97 17.47
N THR A 13 4.52 -29.00 18.38
CA THR A 13 5.51 -28.60 19.39
C THR A 13 5.03 -28.81 20.83
N THR A 14 3.76 -29.20 21.03
CA THR A 14 3.17 -29.19 22.37
C THR A 14 2.56 -30.53 22.81
N VAL A 15 2.12 -31.39 21.88
CA VAL A 15 1.35 -32.60 22.21
C VAL A 15 2.20 -33.85 22.05
N GLY A 16 2.13 -34.77 23.02
CA GLY A 16 2.82 -36.04 23.02
C GLY A 16 4.17 -36.03 23.79
N PRO A 17 4.69 -37.19 24.19
CA PRO A 17 5.93 -37.30 24.96
C PRO A 17 7.18 -36.93 24.12
N ASP A 18 7.16 -37.19 22.81
CA ASP A 18 8.20 -36.82 21.84
C ASP A 18 8.37 -35.30 21.68
N ARG A 19 7.43 -34.50 22.18
CA ARG A 19 7.49 -33.03 22.23
C ARG A 19 8.00 -32.48 23.55
N ALA A 20 8.48 -33.31 24.44
CA ALA A 20 9.08 -32.87 25.72
C ALA A 20 10.26 -31.90 25.54
N PRO A 21 11.19 -32.08 24.57
CA PRO A 21 12.26 -31.12 24.33
C PRO A 21 11.74 -29.73 23.94
N HIS A 22 10.69 -29.65 23.08
CA HIS A 22 10.08 -28.38 22.69
C HIS A 22 9.45 -27.68 23.91
N ARG A 23 8.73 -28.42 24.75
CA ARG A 23 8.13 -27.86 25.97
C ARG A 23 9.16 -27.36 26.97
N SER A 24 10.37 -27.96 27.02
CA SER A 24 11.47 -27.47 27.86
C SER A 24 11.84 -26.02 27.49
N PHE A 25 11.87 -25.67 26.19
CA PHE A 25 12.09 -24.29 25.78
C PHE A 25 10.95 -23.37 26.18
N TYR A 26 9.69 -23.83 26.13
CA TYR A 26 8.56 -23.04 26.60
C TYR A 26 8.62 -22.76 28.10
N TYR A 27 9.01 -23.73 28.92
CA TYR A 27 9.25 -23.51 30.34
C TYR A 27 10.41 -22.53 30.59
N ALA A 28 11.48 -22.59 29.81
CA ALA A 28 12.58 -21.62 29.87
C ALA A 28 12.14 -20.19 29.57
N MET A 29 11.05 -20.02 28.77
CA MET A 29 10.40 -18.74 28.50
C MET A 29 9.30 -18.39 29.52
N ASN A 30 9.29 -19.05 30.72
CA ASN A 30 8.32 -18.86 31.81
C ASN A 30 6.86 -19.18 31.44
N LEU A 31 6.59 -19.99 30.39
CA LEU A 31 5.25 -20.49 30.15
C LEU A 31 4.89 -21.61 31.13
N LYS A 32 3.67 -21.54 31.65
CA LYS A 32 3.13 -22.59 32.49
C LYS A 32 2.50 -23.71 31.64
N LYS A 33 2.31 -24.89 32.22
CA LYS A 33 1.62 -26.01 31.57
C LYS A 33 0.24 -25.58 31.02
N SER A 34 -0.48 -24.73 31.76
CA SER A 34 -1.76 -24.14 31.35
C SER A 34 -1.66 -23.26 30.11
N ASP A 35 -0.53 -22.56 29.93
CA ASP A 35 -0.32 -21.68 28.76
C ASP A 35 0.06 -22.49 27.51
N ILE A 36 0.87 -23.56 27.71
CA ILE A 36 1.24 -24.49 26.64
C ILE A 36 0.01 -25.24 26.08
N ALA A 37 -1.01 -25.46 26.92
CA ALA A 37 -2.25 -26.12 26.53
C ALA A 37 -3.21 -25.24 25.69
N LYS A 38 -3.00 -23.91 25.70
CA LYS A 38 -3.81 -22.96 24.91
C LYS A 38 -3.29 -22.85 23.47
N PRO A 39 -4.13 -22.33 22.52
CA PRO A 39 -3.65 -21.96 21.19
C PRO A 39 -2.50 -20.95 21.25
N PHE A 40 -1.51 -21.11 20.38
CA PHE A 40 -0.42 -20.15 20.21
C PHE A 40 -0.78 -19.15 19.13
N VAL A 41 -0.80 -17.87 19.49
CA VAL A 41 -1.13 -16.78 18.56
C VAL A 41 0.10 -15.94 18.33
N GLY A 42 0.59 -15.93 17.09
CA GLY A 42 1.65 -15.01 16.69
C GLY A 42 1.12 -13.56 16.73
N VAL A 43 1.88 -12.66 17.35
CA VAL A 43 1.64 -11.22 17.29
C VAL A 43 2.85 -10.60 16.61
N VAL A 44 2.73 -10.36 15.31
CA VAL A 44 3.81 -9.79 14.50
C VAL A 44 3.65 -8.28 14.39
N SER A 45 4.73 -7.55 14.60
CA SER A 45 4.77 -6.12 14.34
C SER A 45 5.96 -5.72 13.47
N THR A 46 5.82 -4.61 12.77
CA THR A 46 6.93 -3.97 12.06
C THR A 46 7.56 -2.86 12.91
N TRP A 47 7.50 -2.99 14.23
CA TRP A 47 8.07 -2.02 15.16
C TRP A 47 9.57 -1.81 14.91
N ASN A 48 9.96 -0.55 14.90
CA ASN A 48 11.36 -0.10 15.00
C ASN A 48 11.39 1.39 15.35
N GLU A 49 12.57 1.90 15.67
CA GLU A 49 12.82 3.33 15.97
C GLU A 49 13.24 4.12 14.72
N ALA A 50 13.39 3.47 13.56
CA ALA A 50 13.84 4.11 12.33
C ALA A 50 12.77 4.96 11.65
N ALA A 51 11.51 4.89 12.10
CA ALA A 51 10.42 5.57 11.44
C ALA A 51 9.28 5.95 12.39
N PRO A 52 8.72 7.16 12.28
CA PRO A 52 7.62 7.61 13.13
C PRO A 52 6.36 6.74 13.00
N CYS A 53 6.15 6.12 11.84
CA CYS A 53 5.00 5.24 11.59
C CYS A 53 5.04 3.92 12.37
N ASN A 54 6.19 3.52 12.92
CA ASN A 54 6.36 2.23 13.59
C ASN A 54 6.60 2.32 15.11
N ILE A 55 6.97 3.47 15.63
CA ILE A 55 7.33 3.65 17.04
C ILE A 55 6.19 3.21 18.00
N THR A 56 4.93 3.50 17.67
CA THR A 56 3.78 3.17 18.52
C THR A 56 3.35 1.71 18.46
N LEU A 57 3.87 0.94 17.52
CA LEU A 57 3.44 -0.46 17.31
C LEU A 57 3.78 -1.35 18.50
N MET A 58 4.86 -1.09 19.23
CA MET A 58 5.20 -1.85 20.44
C MET A 58 4.09 -1.75 21.49
N ARG A 59 3.58 -0.54 21.78
CA ARG A 59 2.48 -0.32 22.72
C ARG A 59 1.21 -1.05 22.28
N GLN A 60 0.88 -0.93 20.99
CA GLN A 60 -0.30 -1.58 20.42
C GLN A 60 -0.18 -3.11 20.43
N ALA A 61 1.03 -3.67 20.23
CA ALA A 61 1.27 -5.10 20.32
C ALA A 61 0.99 -5.64 21.74
N GLN A 62 1.36 -4.89 22.79
CA GLN A 62 1.03 -5.29 24.18
C GLN A 62 -0.49 -5.33 24.39
N SER A 63 -1.24 -4.38 23.87
CA SER A 63 -2.70 -4.36 23.95
C SER A 63 -3.32 -5.54 23.18
N ALA A 64 -2.82 -5.86 21.99
CA ALA A 64 -3.27 -7.03 21.21
C ALA A 64 -2.97 -8.34 21.96
N LYS A 65 -1.77 -8.48 22.54
CA LYS A 65 -1.39 -9.65 23.38
C LYS A 65 -2.33 -9.82 24.55
N LYS A 66 -2.69 -8.72 25.22
CA LYS A 66 -3.67 -8.74 26.31
C LYS A 66 -5.03 -9.26 25.83
N GLY A 67 -5.51 -8.79 24.67
CA GLY A 67 -6.74 -9.28 24.07
C GLY A 67 -6.74 -10.78 23.77
N VAL A 68 -5.61 -11.32 23.27
CA VAL A 68 -5.42 -12.76 23.04
C VAL A 68 -5.43 -13.52 24.37
N PHE A 69 -4.66 -13.06 25.36
CA PHE A 69 -4.51 -13.72 26.65
C PHE A 69 -5.84 -13.81 27.41
N ASP A 70 -6.58 -12.71 27.49
CA ASP A 70 -7.88 -12.63 28.17
C ASP A 70 -8.95 -13.54 27.50
N ASN A 71 -8.73 -13.93 26.23
CA ASN A 71 -9.61 -14.83 25.47
C ASN A 71 -9.05 -16.26 25.32
N SER A 72 -8.22 -16.68 26.27
CA SER A 72 -7.71 -18.06 26.38
C SER A 72 -6.71 -18.47 25.28
N GLY A 73 -5.97 -17.53 24.70
CA GLY A 73 -4.81 -17.76 23.84
C GLY A 73 -3.49 -17.55 24.58
N THR A 74 -2.41 -18.03 24.01
CA THR A 74 -1.03 -17.75 24.45
C THR A 74 -0.35 -16.92 23.36
N PRO A 75 -0.24 -15.58 23.54
CA PRO A 75 0.34 -14.70 22.54
C PRO A 75 1.86 -14.87 22.49
N ARG A 76 2.42 -14.89 21.29
CA ARG A 76 3.86 -14.94 21.02
C ARG A 76 4.23 -13.79 20.08
N GLU A 77 4.89 -12.78 20.64
CA GLU A 77 5.30 -11.59 19.92
C GLU A 77 6.62 -11.82 19.18
N PHE A 78 6.69 -11.30 17.96
CA PHE A 78 7.91 -11.21 17.16
C PHE A 78 7.84 -10.00 16.23
N CYS A 79 9.00 -9.55 15.73
CA CYS A 79 9.08 -8.43 14.81
C CYS A 79 9.53 -8.89 13.43
N THR A 80 9.07 -8.18 12.41
CA THR A 80 9.62 -8.21 11.06
C THR A 80 10.11 -6.82 10.67
N ILE A 81 10.80 -6.71 9.54
CA ILE A 81 11.39 -5.45 9.09
C ILE A 81 10.34 -4.44 8.63
N THR A 82 10.75 -3.18 8.51
CA THR A 82 10.12 -2.18 7.64
C THR A 82 11.17 -1.28 7.02
N VAL A 83 10.87 -0.78 5.83
CA VAL A 83 11.59 0.33 5.20
C VAL A 83 10.62 1.48 5.08
N THR A 84 10.99 2.64 5.62
CA THR A 84 10.12 3.83 5.59
C THR A 84 10.31 4.57 4.29
N ASP A 85 9.27 4.60 3.48
CA ASP A 85 9.29 5.26 2.18
C ASP A 85 9.69 6.75 2.29
N GLY A 86 9.20 7.47 3.30
CA GLY A 86 9.51 8.88 3.51
C GLY A 86 11.01 9.16 3.70
N ILE A 87 11.73 8.29 4.44
CA ILE A 87 13.17 8.43 4.65
C ILE A 87 13.96 7.89 3.45
N ALA A 88 13.49 6.85 2.81
CA ALA A 88 14.13 6.24 1.65
C ALA A 88 13.93 7.04 0.34
N MET A 89 13.01 8.01 0.33
CA MET A 89 12.61 8.76 -0.87
C MET A 89 13.76 9.63 -1.40
N GLY A 90 13.95 9.62 -2.73
CA GLY A 90 14.90 10.48 -3.44
C GLY A 90 16.36 10.01 -3.41
N HIS A 91 16.63 8.80 -2.89
CA HIS A 91 17.96 8.19 -2.94
C HIS A 91 17.87 6.68 -3.17
N GLU A 92 19.02 6.01 -3.30
CA GLU A 92 19.12 4.59 -3.65
C GLU A 92 18.39 3.65 -2.68
N GLY A 93 18.28 4.04 -1.41
CA GLY A 93 17.54 3.28 -0.39
C GLY A 93 16.08 2.98 -0.77
N MET A 94 15.47 3.79 -1.64
CA MET A 94 14.08 3.58 -2.09
C MET A 94 13.88 2.27 -2.88
N LYS A 95 14.94 1.71 -3.45
CA LYS A 95 14.92 0.38 -4.08
C LYS A 95 14.59 -0.73 -3.09
N SER A 96 14.93 -0.55 -1.82
CA SER A 96 14.63 -1.52 -0.75
C SER A 96 13.14 -1.52 -0.34
N SER A 97 12.39 -0.46 -0.65
CA SER A 97 11.02 -0.28 -0.17
C SER A 97 10.08 -1.40 -0.64
N LEU A 98 9.88 -1.59 -1.95
CA LEU A 98 8.95 -2.64 -2.43
C LEU A 98 9.45 -4.05 -2.11
N ILE A 99 10.76 -4.26 -2.11
CA ILE A 99 11.37 -5.56 -1.77
C ILE A 99 11.01 -5.93 -0.32
N SER A 100 10.96 -4.94 0.59
CA SER A 100 10.58 -5.19 1.98
C SER A 100 9.18 -5.79 2.11
N ARG A 101 8.24 -5.52 1.19
CA ARG A 101 6.91 -6.15 1.15
C ARG A 101 7.00 -7.68 1.09
N GLU A 102 7.85 -8.20 0.20
CA GLU A 102 8.08 -9.64 0.05
C GLU A 102 8.78 -10.21 1.29
N ILE A 103 9.85 -9.56 1.75
CA ILE A 103 10.61 -10.00 2.93
C ILE A 103 9.74 -10.00 4.20
N ILE A 104 8.83 -9.05 4.36
CA ILE A 104 7.87 -9.02 5.47
C ILE A 104 6.95 -10.26 5.40
N ALA A 105 6.43 -10.57 4.22
CA ALA A 105 5.61 -11.75 4.03
C ALA A 105 6.41 -13.04 4.29
N ASP A 106 7.60 -13.16 3.73
CA ASP A 106 8.47 -14.32 3.85
C ASP A 106 8.92 -14.55 5.29
N SER A 107 9.41 -13.52 5.99
CA SER A 107 9.89 -13.65 7.38
C SER A 107 8.74 -13.97 8.35
N THR A 108 7.55 -13.41 8.11
CA THR A 108 6.36 -13.75 8.89
C THR A 108 5.96 -15.21 8.66
N GLU A 109 5.95 -15.66 7.40
CA GLU A 109 5.69 -17.06 7.06
C GLU A 109 6.67 -18.00 7.75
N LEU A 110 7.98 -17.75 7.62
CA LEU A 110 9.02 -18.58 8.22
C LEU A 110 8.87 -18.69 9.75
N THR A 111 8.57 -17.56 10.41
CA THR A 111 8.38 -17.54 11.86
C THR A 111 7.15 -18.35 12.28
N VAL A 112 6.02 -18.15 11.61
CA VAL A 112 4.77 -18.86 11.94
C VAL A 112 4.90 -20.36 11.68
N ARG A 113 5.49 -20.75 10.54
CA ARG A 113 5.73 -22.17 10.20
C ARG A 113 6.71 -22.83 11.17
N GLY A 114 7.84 -22.16 11.44
CA GLY A 114 8.89 -22.72 12.31
C GLY A 114 8.46 -22.90 13.77
N HIS A 115 7.57 -22.06 14.26
CA HIS A 115 7.06 -22.11 15.65
C HIS A 115 5.64 -22.68 15.77
N CYS A 116 5.03 -23.08 14.67
CA CYS A 116 3.71 -23.71 14.62
C CYS A 116 2.61 -22.87 15.27
N TYR A 117 2.48 -21.58 14.94
CA TYR A 117 1.43 -20.74 15.49
C TYR A 117 0.07 -21.04 14.86
N ASP A 118 -0.99 -21.00 15.66
CA ASP A 118 -2.35 -21.39 15.30
C ASP A 118 -3.18 -20.25 14.70
N ALA A 119 -2.79 -19.01 14.98
CA ALA A 119 -3.45 -17.79 14.51
C ALA A 119 -2.44 -16.63 14.51
N LEU A 120 -2.81 -15.51 13.86
CA LEU A 120 -1.93 -14.36 13.67
C LEU A 120 -2.64 -13.02 13.90
N VAL A 121 -2.02 -12.13 14.67
CA VAL A 121 -2.35 -10.71 14.70
C VAL A 121 -1.18 -9.94 14.10
N GLY A 122 -1.41 -9.13 13.08
CA GLY A 122 -0.36 -8.39 12.40
C GLY A 122 -0.54 -6.89 12.50
N LEU A 123 0.51 -6.20 12.99
CA LEU A 123 0.53 -4.75 13.19
C LEU A 123 1.53 -4.10 12.23
N ALA A 124 1.05 -3.16 11.41
CA ALA A 124 1.87 -2.47 10.41
C ALA A 124 1.64 -0.96 10.42
N GLY A 125 2.71 -0.19 10.20
CA GLY A 125 2.67 1.26 10.23
C GLY A 125 3.05 1.96 8.92
N CYS A 126 3.80 1.32 8.02
CA CYS A 126 4.36 1.97 6.83
C CYS A 126 3.91 1.30 5.53
N ASP A 127 4.10 1.99 4.42
CA ASP A 127 3.57 1.73 3.07
C ASP A 127 3.62 0.26 2.63
N LYS A 128 4.75 -0.40 2.79
CA LYS A 128 4.96 -1.77 2.30
C LYS A 128 4.69 -2.83 3.37
N SER A 129 4.71 -2.43 4.65
CA SER A 129 4.41 -3.34 5.75
C SER A 129 2.93 -3.72 5.81
N LEU A 130 2.01 -2.80 5.41
CA LEU A 130 0.59 -3.12 5.37
C LEU A 130 0.28 -4.25 4.36
N PRO A 131 0.61 -4.10 3.06
CA PRO A 131 0.35 -5.18 2.11
C PRO A 131 1.18 -6.42 2.41
N GLY A 132 2.43 -6.29 2.89
CA GLY A 132 3.28 -7.45 3.22
C GLY A 132 2.69 -8.34 4.31
N LEU A 133 2.13 -7.78 5.38
CA LEU A 133 1.45 -8.57 6.40
C LEU A 133 0.12 -9.14 5.92
N MET A 134 -0.67 -8.40 5.12
CA MET A 134 -1.89 -8.96 4.52
C MET A 134 -1.57 -10.12 3.56
N MET A 135 -0.48 -10.04 2.79
CA MET A 135 0.04 -11.15 1.98
C MET A 135 0.40 -12.36 2.86
N ALA A 136 1.16 -12.16 3.94
CA ALA A 136 1.52 -13.24 4.87
C ALA A 136 0.29 -13.94 5.46
N MET A 137 -0.73 -13.18 5.86
CA MET A 137 -1.99 -13.72 6.38
C MET A 137 -2.70 -14.61 5.36
N CYS A 138 -2.80 -14.13 4.11
CA CYS A 138 -3.42 -14.88 3.02
C CYS A 138 -2.60 -16.14 2.66
N ARG A 139 -1.28 -16.05 2.64
CA ARG A 139 -0.37 -17.15 2.35
C ARG A 139 -0.43 -18.26 3.39
N LEU A 140 -0.36 -17.89 4.66
CA LEU A 140 -0.45 -18.83 5.79
C LEU A 140 -1.84 -19.41 5.98
N ASN A 141 -2.86 -18.61 5.70
CA ASN A 141 -4.28 -18.93 5.82
C ASN A 141 -4.70 -19.45 7.20
N VAL A 142 -4.01 -19.06 8.28
CA VAL A 142 -4.49 -19.23 9.65
C VAL A 142 -5.41 -18.07 10.03
N PRO A 143 -6.36 -18.26 10.97
CA PRO A 143 -7.20 -17.17 11.46
C PRO A 143 -6.37 -15.94 11.81
N SER A 144 -6.67 -14.80 11.21
CA SER A 144 -5.80 -13.63 11.30
C SER A 144 -6.61 -12.33 11.38
N VAL A 145 -6.07 -11.33 12.09
CA VAL A 145 -6.59 -9.96 12.15
C VAL A 145 -5.48 -8.97 11.89
N PHE A 146 -5.72 -8.04 10.99
CA PHE A 146 -4.79 -6.97 10.64
C PHE A 146 -5.05 -5.72 11.48
N ILE A 147 -3.99 -5.01 11.90
CA ILE A 147 -4.05 -3.75 12.63
C ILE A 147 -3.14 -2.73 11.93
N TYR A 148 -3.71 -1.60 11.57
CA TYR A 148 -2.94 -0.43 11.14
C TYR A 148 -2.44 0.35 12.35
N GLY A 149 -1.20 0.82 12.33
CA GLY A 149 -0.59 1.58 13.44
C GLY A 149 -1.16 2.99 13.67
N GLY A 150 -1.88 3.53 12.71
CA GLY A 150 -2.53 4.85 12.77
C GLY A 150 -1.79 5.94 12.01
N SER A 151 -2.51 6.99 11.61
CA SER A 151 -1.98 8.15 10.91
C SER A 151 -1.24 9.10 11.87
N ILE A 152 -0.28 9.86 11.34
CA ILE A 152 0.34 10.99 12.02
C ILE A 152 -0.67 12.15 12.13
N LEU A 153 -0.54 12.98 13.15
CA LEU A 153 -1.28 14.24 13.23
C LEU A 153 -0.70 15.27 12.23
N PRO A 154 -1.52 16.16 11.67
CA PRO A 154 -1.02 17.24 10.84
C PRO A 154 -0.18 18.22 11.67
N GLY A 155 0.86 18.77 11.07
CA GLY A 155 1.61 19.88 11.60
C GLY A 155 0.92 21.22 11.33
N LYS A 156 1.51 22.30 11.84
CA LYS A 156 1.05 23.68 11.59
C LYS A 156 2.20 24.53 11.06
N PHE A 157 1.95 25.25 9.97
CA PHE A 157 2.88 26.23 9.43
C PHE A 157 2.09 27.44 8.93
N LYS A 158 2.42 28.64 9.45
CA LYS A 158 1.71 29.90 9.15
C LYS A 158 0.19 29.76 9.23
N GLY A 159 -0.31 29.08 10.30
CA GLY A 159 -1.73 28.87 10.58
C GLY A 159 -2.45 27.82 9.74
N LYS A 160 -1.76 27.11 8.82
CA LYS A 160 -2.32 26.07 7.97
C LYS A 160 -1.86 24.69 8.39
N ASP A 161 -2.72 23.68 8.15
CA ASP A 161 -2.36 22.28 8.32
C ASP A 161 -1.38 21.83 7.23
N VAL A 162 -0.25 21.28 7.67
CA VAL A 162 0.82 20.79 6.81
C VAL A 162 1.14 19.32 7.10
N THR A 163 1.78 18.68 6.13
CA THR A 163 2.26 17.30 6.18
C THR A 163 3.67 17.26 5.60
N VAL A 164 4.36 16.12 5.69
CA VAL A 164 5.67 15.92 5.07
C VAL A 164 5.69 16.26 3.56
N VAL A 165 4.55 16.16 2.86
CA VAL A 165 4.49 16.51 1.42
C VAL A 165 4.69 18.00 1.20
N ASP A 166 4.20 18.82 2.12
CA ASP A 166 4.41 20.27 2.07
C ASP A 166 5.91 20.61 2.20
N VAL A 167 6.69 19.81 2.96
CA VAL A 167 8.16 19.93 3.04
C VAL A 167 8.83 19.53 1.72
N PHE A 168 8.42 18.41 1.10
CA PHE A 168 8.94 18.02 -0.21
C PHE A 168 8.69 19.09 -1.28
N GLU A 169 7.53 19.72 -1.29
CA GLU A 169 7.20 20.82 -2.20
C GLU A 169 7.99 22.10 -1.87
N ALA A 170 8.25 22.34 -0.58
CA ALA A 170 9.04 23.49 -0.12
C ALA A 170 10.49 23.45 -0.63
N VAL A 171 11.09 22.27 -0.79
CA VAL A 171 12.41 22.12 -1.42
C VAL A 171 12.42 22.71 -2.84
N GLY A 172 11.35 22.49 -3.61
CA GLY A 172 11.20 23.09 -4.95
C GLY A 172 11.03 24.61 -4.92
N LYS A 173 10.29 25.15 -3.93
CA LYS A 173 10.13 26.60 -3.73
C LYS A 173 11.43 27.25 -3.29
N HIS A 174 12.15 26.63 -2.35
CA HIS A 174 13.42 27.08 -1.85
C HIS A 174 14.49 27.14 -2.96
N SER A 175 14.62 26.08 -3.75
CA SER A 175 15.54 26.07 -4.91
C SER A 175 15.22 27.16 -5.93
N ASN A 176 13.97 27.66 -5.92
CA ASN A 176 13.45 28.71 -6.78
C ASN A 176 13.50 30.11 -6.12
N LYS A 177 14.14 30.25 -4.95
CA LYS A 177 14.25 31.47 -4.16
C LYS A 177 12.87 32.08 -3.78
N GLN A 178 11.86 31.23 -3.65
CA GLN A 178 10.49 31.62 -3.25
C GLN A 178 10.21 31.30 -1.77
N MET A 179 11.19 30.75 -1.05
CA MET A 179 11.15 30.41 0.36
C MET A 179 12.51 30.65 0.98
N SER A 180 12.57 31.23 2.18
CA SER A 180 13.81 31.45 2.92
C SER A 180 14.28 30.18 3.62
N ASP A 181 15.55 30.18 4.11
CA ASP A 181 16.11 29.10 4.93
C ASP A 181 15.33 28.95 6.23
N GLU A 182 14.96 30.07 6.89
CA GLU A 182 14.22 30.10 8.15
C GLU A 182 12.80 29.53 7.99
N ASP A 183 12.08 29.88 6.90
CA ASP A 183 10.76 29.36 6.60
C ASP A 183 10.81 27.85 6.32
N LEU A 184 11.84 27.38 5.64
CA LEU A 184 12.03 25.94 5.36
C LEU A 184 12.30 25.18 6.66
N GLU A 185 13.19 25.67 7.53
CA GLU A 185 13.51 25.07 8.83
C GLU A 185 12.27 25.05 9.74
N GLU A 186 11.51 26.14 9.82
CA GLU A 186 10.24 26.18 10.60
C GLU A 186 9.24 25.13 10.10
N LEU A 187 9.08 25.00 8.77
CA LEU A 187 8.21 24.00 8.18
C LEU A 187 8.69 22.57 8.48
N GLU A 188 10.00 22.31 8.34
CA GLU A 188 10.63 21.00 8.60
C GLU A 188 10.36 20.54 10.03
N ILE A 189 10.58 21.39 11.03
CA ILE A 189 10.40 21.07 12.44
C ILE A 189 8.92 20.79 12.77
N ASN A 190 7.99 21.50 12.13
CA ASN A 190 6.58 21.46 12.51
C ASN A 190 5.71 20.50 11.67
N ALA A 191 6.19 19.99 10.52
CA ALA A 191 5.37 19.22 9.59
C ALA A 191 4.95 17.83 10.11
N CYS A 192 5.74 17.24 11.02
CA CYS A 192 5.54 15.89 11.55
C CYS A 192 5.53 15.90 13.09
N PRO A 193 4.46 16.40 13.76
CA PRO A 193 4.46 16.68 15.18
C PRO A 193 4.24 15.46 16.09
N SER A 194 3.99 14.28 15.55
CA SER A 194 3.68 13.08 16.33
C SER A 194 4.23 11.82 15.68
N ALA A 195 4.18 10.70 16.40
CA ALA A 195 4.30 9.38 15.79
C ALA A 195 3.07 9.08 14.94
N GLY A 196 3.22 8.18 13.97
CA GLY A 196 2.17 7.75 13.05
C GLY A 196 2.67 7.68 11.60
N ALA A 197 1.83 7.13 10.73
CA ALA A 197 2.11 7.01 9.31
C ALA A 197 1.71 8.30 8.54
N CYS A 198 1.26 8.19 7.31
CA CYS A 198 0.94 9.33 6.45
C CYS A 198 -0.11 10.27 7.05
N GLY A 199 0.09 11.60 6.91
CA GLY A 199 -0.90 12.63 7.29
C GLY A 199 -2.02 12.84 6.26
N GLY A 200 -1.88 12.33 5.04
CA GLY A 200 -2.89 12.40 3.97
C GLY A 200 -3.23 11.02 3.42
N GLN A 201 -4.04 10.97 2.34
CA GLN A 201 -4.45 9.73 1.68
C GLN A 201 -3.33 9.21 0.74
N PHE A 202 -2.14 9.02 1.33
CA PHE A 202 -0.97 8.42 0.72
C PHE A 202 -1.06 6.90 0.83
N THR A 203 0.03 6.17 0.53
CA THR A 203 -0.07 4.71 0.40
C THR A 203 -0.45 4.01 1.70
N ALA A 204 0.13 4.39 2.85
CA ALA A 204 -0.19 3.74 4.13
C ALA A 204 -1.68 3.89 4.50
N ASN A 205 -2.24 5.12 4.46
CA ASN A 205 -3.67 5.34 4.73
C ASN A 205 -4.57 4.70 3.66
N THR A 206 -4.15 4.67 2.39
CA THR A 206 -4.87 3.94 1.34
C THR A 206 -4.98 2.45 1.68
N MET A 207 -3.86 1.80 2.03
CA MET A 207 -3.86 0.38 2.39
C MET A 207 -4.53 0.10 3.74
N ALA A 208 -4.56 1.08 4.64
CA ALA A 208 -5.37 1.03 5.86
C ALA A 208 -6.88 1.00 5.53
N CYS A 209 -7.36 1.92 4.68
CA CYS A 209 -8.75 1.86 4.18
C CYS A 209 -9.06 0.53 3.47
N VAL A 210 -8.12 0.03 2.68
CA VAL A 210 -8.21 -1.29 2.03
C VAL A 210 -8.38 -2.40 3.05
N SER A 211 -7.65 -2.39 4.18
CA SER A 211 -7.72 -3.46 5.19
C SER A 211 -9.11 -3.60 5.83
N GLU A 212 -9.85 -2.49 6.01
CA GLU A 212 -11.26 -2.55 6.43
C GLU A 212 -12.19 -2.99 5.28
N ALA A 213 -11.99 -2.45 4.08
CA ALA A 213 -12.84 -2.74 2.92
C ALA A 213 -12.74 -4.20 2.45
N ILE A 214 -11.54 -4.80 2.52
CA ILE A 214 -11.33 -6.22 2.22
C ILE A 214 -11.81 -7.14 3.35
N GLY A 215 -12.02 -6.59 4.56
CA GLY A 215 -12.54 -7.29 5.72
C GLY A 215 -11.49 -7.85 6.68
N LEU A 216 -10.19 -7.55 6.52
CA LEU A 216 -9.10 -8.06 7.37
C LEU A 216 -8.85 -7.24 8.64
N ALA A 217 -9.40 -6.02 8.76
CA ALA A 217 -9.31 -5.17 9.93
C ALA A 217 -10.68 -4.89 10.55
N LEU A 218 -10.70 -4.58 11.84
CA LEU A 218 -11.94 -4.21 12.53
C LEU A 218 -12.46 -2.84 12.05
N PRO A 219 -13.77 -2.64 11.95
CA PRO A 219 -14.34 -1.33 11.63
C PRO A 219 -13.81 -0.22 12.55
N TYR A 220 -13.55 0.97 11.98
CA TYR A 220 -12.96 2.16 12.60
C TYR A 220 -11.46 2.04 12.96
N SER A 221 -10.88 0.85 12.97
CA SER A 221 -9.49 0.65 13.40
C SER A 221 -8.48 1.31 12.46
N SER A 222 -8.79 1.47 11.19
CA SER A 222 -7.85 1.99 10.18
C SER A 222 -7.78 3.51 10.09
N GLY A 223 -8.81 4.23 10.56
CA GLY A 223 -8.85 5.70 10.48
C GLY A 223 -8.24 6.41 11.68
N THR A 224 -8.17 5.76 12.84
CA THR A 224 -7.78 6.38 14.11
C THR A 224 -6.32 6.82 14.10
N PRO A 225 -5.98 8.08 14.46
CA PRO A 225 -4.60 8.55 14.54
C PRO A 225 -3.75 7.76 15.56
N ALA A 226 -2.45 7.61 15.27
CA ALA A 226 -1.53 6.80 16.06
C ALA A 226 -1.37 7.24 17.53
N PRO A 227 -1.35 8.56 17.88
CA PRO A 227 -1.23 9.00 19.25
C PRO A 227 -2.47 8.77 20.12
N TYR A 228 -3.63 8.49 19.52
CA TYR A 228 -4.89 8.39 20.26
C TYR A 228 -4.98 7.07 21.04
N GLU A 229 -5.53 7.13 22.26
CA GLU A 229 -5.72 5.95 23.12
C GLU A 229 -6.69 4.91 22.54
N GLU A 230 -7.59 5.33 21.68
CA GLU A 230 -8.51 4.45 20.96
C GLU A 230 -7.76 3.37 20.17
N ARG A 231 -6.52 3.65 19.73
CA ARG A 231 -5.67 2.66 19.06
C ARG A 231 -5.48 1.40 19.92
N ASP A 232 -5.24 1.58 21.21
CA ASP A 232 -5.01 0.45 22.14
C ASP A 232 -6.29 -0.37 22.33
N LYS A 233 -7.47 0.28 22.33
CA LYS A 233 -8.77 -0.40 22.36
C LYS A 233 -8.97 -1.28 21.12
N TYR A 234 -8.67 -0.76 19.93
CA TYR A 234 -8.75 -1.56 18.69
C TYR A 234 -7.72 -2.69 18.64
N ALA A 235 -6.51 -2.47 19.14
CA ALA A 235 -5.51 -3.51 19.24
C ALA A 235 -5.96 -4.64 20.18
N TYR A 236 -6.49 -4.29 21.35
CA TYR A 236 -7.06 -5.25 22.29
C TYR A 236 -8.23 -6.04 21.65
N ALA A 237 -9.18 -5.33 21.03
CA ALA A 237 -10.32 -5.94 20.35
C ALA A 237 -9.89 -6.86 19.20
N SER A 238 -8.80 -6.55 18.50
CA SER A 238 -8.23 -7.41 17.45
C SER A 238 -7.67 -8.72 18.02
N GLY A 239 -7.05 -8.66 19.21
CA GLY A 239 -6.65 -9.86 19.97
C GLY A 239 -7.85 -10.73 20.38
N GLN A 240 -8.98 -10.13 20.75
CA GLN A 240 -10.23 -10.87 21.01
C GLN A 240 -10.81 -11.47 19.73
N ALA A 241 -10.83 -10.68 18.64
CA ALA A 241 -11.40 -11.10 17.36
C ALA A 241 -10.67 -12.30 16.78
N VAL A 242 -9.33 -12.35 16.81
CA VAL A 242 -8.56 -13.49 16.29
C VAL A 242 -8.89 -14.78 17.04
N MET A 243 -9.14 -14.72 18.36
CA MET A 243 -9.57 -15.89 19.13
C MET A 243 -10.98 -16.35 18.76
N SER A 244 -11.87 -15.42 18.44
CA SER A 244 -13.22 -15.73 17.90
C SER A 244 -13.13 -16.39 16.53
N LEU A 245 -12.30 -15.86 15.63
CA LEU A 245 -12.05 -16.43 14.30
C LEU A 245 -11.49 -17.85 14.39
N LEU A 246 -10.51 -18.07 15.29
CA LEU A 246 -9.94 -19.39 15.52
C LEU A 246 -11.00 -20.39 15.97
N LYS A 247 -11.91 -19.98 16.86
CA LYS A 247 -13.04 -20.83 17.31
C LYS A 247 -13.99 -21.16 16.17
N LYS A 248 -14.29 -20.19 15.29
CA LYS A 248 -15.20 -20.35 14.15
C LYS A 248 -14.53 -20.97 12.93
N ASN A 249 -13.22 -21.19 12.97
CA ASN A 249 -12.36 -21.60 11.86
C ASN A 249 -12.54 -20.70 10.61
N ILE A 250 -12.65 -19.37 10.84
CA ILE A 250 -12.69 -18.38 9.76
C ILE A 250 -11.25 -17.95 9.45
N ARG A 251 -10.85 -18.11 8.19
CA ARG A 251 -9.49 -17.91 7.71
C ARG A 251 -9.41 -16.72 6.74
N PRO A 252 -8.24 -16.13 6.48
CA PRO A 252 -8.09 -15.02 5.53
C PRO A 252 -8.65 -15.30 4.13
N ARG A 253 -8.51 -16.52 3.59
CA ARG A 253 -9.03 -16.85 2.25
C ARG A 253 -10.57 -17.04 2.22
N ASP A 254 -11.23 -17.14 3.38
CA ASP A 254 -12.71 -17.05 3.47
C ASP A 254 -13.17 -15.59 3.36
N ILE A 255 -12.32 -14.65 3.77
CA ILE A 255 -12.58 -13.21 3.79
C ILE A 255 -12.13 -12.56 2.49
N VAL A 256 -10.91 -12.87 2.04
CA VAL A 256 -10.31 -12.32 0.82
C VAL A 256 -10.80 -13.11 -0.39
N THR A 257 -11.83 -12.59 -1.02
CA THR A 257 -12.49 -13.12 -2.21
C THR A 257 -12.40 -12.11 -3.35
N LEU A 258 -12.80 -12.49 -4.56
CA LEU A 258 -12.88 -11.55 -5.68
C LEU A 258 -13.78 -10.34 -5.34
N LYS A 259 -14.91 -10.56 -4.67
CA LYS A 259 -15.82 -9.49 -4.25
C LYS A 259 -15.18 -8.54 -3.23
N SER A 260 -14.47 -9.06 -2.23
CA SER A 260 -13.80 -8.21 -1.24
C SER A 260 -12.60 -7.46 -1.83
N LEU A 261 -11.88 -8.02 -2.81
CA LEU A 261 -10.87 -7.31 -3.60
C LEU A 261 -11.49 -6.18 -4.43
N GLN A 262 -12.68 -6.38 -4.97
CA GLN A 262 -13.45 -5.32 -5.65
C GLN A 262 -13.86 -4.22 -4.67
N ASN A 263 -14.31 -4.55 -3.45
CA ASN A 263 -14.57 -3.57 -2.39
C ASN A 263 -13.31 -2.77 -2.04
N ALA A 264 -12.17 -3.44 -1.93
CA ALA A 264 -10.87 -2.81 -1.68
C ALA A 264 -10.48 -1.82 -2.80
N ALA A 265 -10.63 -2.19 -4.06
CA ALA A 265 -10.40 -1.28 -5.18
C ALA A 265 -11.38 -0.09 -5.18
N THR A 266 -12.64 -0.33 -4.83
CA THR A 266 -13.69 0.69 -4.73
C THR A 266 -13.33 1.78 -3.73
N ILE A 267 -12.87 1.43 -2.52
CA ILE A 267 -12.51 2.46 -1.52
C ILE A 267 -11.28 3.26 -1.95
N VAL A 268 -10.32 2.65 -2.64
CA VAL A 268 -9.16 3.37 -3.20
C VAL A 268 -9.62 4.44 -4.19
N ALA A 269 -10.51 4.09 -5.12
CA ALA A 269 -11.06 5.03 -6.09
C ALA A 269 -11.86 6.16 -5.43
N ALA A 270 -12.72 5.82 -4.46
CA ALA A 270 -13.59 6.77 -3.76
C ALA A 270 -12.79 7.78 -2.90
N THR A 271 -11.61 7.43 -2.44
CA THR A 271 -10.73 8.30 -1.64
C THR A 271 -9.68 9.04 -2.47
N GLY A 272 -9.60 8.81 -3.79
CA GLY A 272 -8.48 9.31 -4.59
C GLY A 272 -7.13 8.80 -4.05
N GLY A 273 -7.10 7.55 -3.59
CA GLY A 273 -5.96 6.92 -2.92
C GLY A 273 -4.72 6.75 -3.80
N SER A 274 -3.72 6.09 -3.25
CA SER A 274 -2.44 5.84 -3.92
C SER A 274 -2.58 4.87 -5.09
N THR A 275 -1.89 5.17 -6.19
CA THR A 275 -1.72 4.27 -7.34
C THR A 275 -1.04 2.94 -6.96
N ASN A 276 -0.29 2.92 -5.85
CA ASN A 276 0.34 1.71 -5.34
C ASN A 276 -0.66 0.59 -4.99
N ALA A 277 -1.92 0.94 -4.68
CA ALA A 277 -2.96 -0.06 -4.48
C ALA A 277 -3.19 -0.94 -5.72
N ALA A 278 -2.99 -0.40 -6.94
CA ALA A 278 -3.06 -1.18 -8.18
C ALA A 278 -1.91 -2.19 -8.35
N LEU A 279 -0.87 -2.10 -7.52
CA LEU A 279 0.20 -3.10 -7.40
C LEU A 279 -0.05 -4.05 -6.22
N HIS A 280 -0.53 -3.53 -5.09
CA HIS A 280 -0.66 -4.31 -3.86
C HIS A 280 -1.90 -5.21 -3.85
N LEU A 281 -3.02 -4.79 -4.46
CA LEU A 281 -4.21 -5.63 -4.56
C LEU A 281 -3.99 -6.89 -5.41
N PRO A 282 -3.37 -6.82 -6.61
CA PRO A 282 -2.95 -8.02 -7.34
C PRO A 282 -2.01 -8.93 -6.54
N ALA A 283 -1.08 -8.36 -5.76
CA ALA A 283 -0.17 -9.15 -4.93
C ALA A 283 -0.90 -9.92 -3.82
N ILE A 284 -1.87 -9.30 -3.14
CA ILE A 284 -2.72 -9.96 -2.14
C ILE A 284 -3.59 -11.03 -2.81
N ALA A 285 -4.15 -10.74 -3.98
CA ALA A 285 -4.94 -11.70 -4.76
C ALA A 285 -4.12 -12.93 -5.16
N ASN A 286 -2.85 -12.73 -5.54
CA ASN A 286 -1.91 -13.80 -5.87
C ASN A 286 -1.73 -14.79 -4.71
N GLU A 287 -1.62 -14.31 -3.47
CA GLU A 287 -1.52 -15.17 -2.28
C GLU A 287 -2.76 -16.05 -2.07
N CYS A 288 -3.92 -15.58 -2.50
CA CYS A 288 -5.18 -16.31 -2.42
C CYS A 288 -5.48 -17.18 -3.65
N GLY A 289 -4.64 -17.17 -4.68
CA GLY A 289 -4.92 -17.86 -5.95
C GLY A 289 -6.08 -17.23 -6.73
N ILE A 290 -6.30 -15.93 -6.61
CA ILE A 290 -7.36 -15.18 -7.29
C ILE A 290 -6.76 -14.38 -8.45
N LYS A 291 -7.29 -14.56 -9.65
CA LYS A 291 -6.92 -13.73 -10.82
C LYS A 291 -7.51 -12.33 -10.65
N PHE A 292 -6.65 -11.38 -10.43
CA PHE A 292 -7.02 -9.97 -10.25
C PHE A 292 -5.81 -9.10 -10.60
N ASP A 293 -5.84 -8.43 -11.73
CA ASP A 293 -4.70 -7.68 -12.25
C ASP A 293 -4.91 -6.16 -12.19
N LEU A 294 -3.88 -5.40 -12.57
CA LEU A 294 -3.91 -3.93 -12.63
C LEU A 294 -5.09 -3.41 -13.44
N MET A 295 -5.44 -4.08 -14.56
CA MET A 295 -6.55 -3.64 -15.41
C MET A 295 -7.91 -3.95 -14.79
N ASP A 296 -8.04 -4.97 -13.96
CA ASP A 296 -9.26 -5.24 -13.18
C ASP A 296 -9.46 -4.15 -12.12
N VAL A 297 -8.40 -3.74 -11.44
CA VAL A 297 -8.42 -2.58 -10.53
C VAL A 297 -8.86 -1.32 -11.27
N ALA A 298 -8.28 -1.05 -12.46
CA ALA A 298 -8.61 0.11 -13.27
C ALA A 298 -10.08 0.14 -13.73
N LYS A 299 -10.67 -1.01 -14.07
CA LYS A 299 -12.11 -1.12 -14.41
C LYS A 299 -13.02 -0.71 -13.25
N ILE A 300 -12.64 -1.07 -12.01
CA ILE A 300 -13.40 -0.69 -10.81
C ILE A 300 -13.26 0.82 -10.57
N PHE A 301 -12.06 1.37 -10.69
CA PHE A 301 -11.82 2.81 -10.54
C PHE A 301 -12.71 3.63 -11.48
N LYS A 302 -12.86 3.21 -12.73
CA LYS A 302 -13.69 3.89 -13.73
C LYS A 302 -15.18 3.94 -13.37
N LYS A 303 -15.68 2.97 -12.58
CA LYS A 303 -17.08 2.85 -12.19
C LYS A 303 -17.40 3.48 -10.83
N THR A 304 -16.38 3.82 -10.06
CA THR A 304 -16.53 4.28 -8.67
C THR A 304 -16.48 5.80 -8.61
N PRO A 305 -17.40 6.47 -7.90
CA PRO A 305 -17.34 7.92 -7.73
C PRO A 305 -16.22 8.33 -6.77
N TYR A 306 -15.62 9.52 -7.00
CA TYR A 306 -14.68 10.15 -6.07
C TYR A 306 -15.46 10.92 -5.00
N LEU A 307 -15.32 10.52 -3.73
CA LEU A 307 -16.16 11.00 -2.64
C LEU A 307 -15.42 11.76 -1.54
N ALA A 308 -14.16 11.44 -1.25
CA ALA A 308 -13.43 12.00 -0.12
C ALA A 308 -12.39 13.03 -0.57
N ASP A 309 -12.51 14.28 -0.07
CA ASP A 309 -11.70 15.44 -0.47
C ASP A 309 -10.36 15.49 0.30
N LEU A 310 -9.54 14.46 0.13
CA LEU A 310 -8.33 14.24 0.91
C LEU A 310 -7.05 14.65 0.17
N LYS A 311 -6.07 15.22 0.92
CA LYS A 311 -4.71 15.44 0.40
C LYS A 311 -4.11 14.12 -0.14
N PRO A 312 -3.35 14.14 -1.25
CA PRO A 312 -2.80 15.32 -1.94
C PRO A 312 -3.73 15.94 -3.00
N GLY A 313 -4.79 15.27 -3.44
CA GLY A 313 -5.71 15.76 -4.47
C GLY A 313 -6.77 16.73 -3.95
N GLY A 314 -7.06 16.68 -2.66
CA GLY A 314 -8.06 17.47 -1.97
C GLY A 314 -7.48 18.33 -0.84
N LYS A 315 -8.36 18.81 0.06
CA LYS A 315 -8.04 19.78 1.11
C LYS A 315 -7.66 19.14 2.44
N TYR A 316 -8.35 18.05 2.81
CA TYR A 316 -8.37 17.51 4.17
C TYR A 316 -7.26 16.47 4.38
N VAL A 317 -6.90 16.29 5.65
CA VAL A 317 -5.90 15.30 6.09
C VAL A 317 -6.59 14.04 6.64
N ALA A 318 -5.80 13.00 6.93
CA ALA A 318 -6.31 11.73 7.42
C ALA A 318 -7.10 11.85 8.74
N LYS A 319 -6.66 12.74 9.65
CA LYS A 319 -7.35 13.06 10.90
C LYS A 319 -8.77 13.57 10.65
N ASP A 320 -8.95 14.46 9.67
CA ASP A 320 -10.27 15.02 9.34
C ASP A 320 -11.24 13.93 8.83
N MET A 321 -10.73 12.96 8.06
CA MET A 321 -11.55 11.82 7.65
C MET A 321 -12.01 10.98 8.85
N PHE A 322 -11.14 10.75 9.83
CA PHE A 322 -11.50 10.05 11.05
C PHE A 322 -12.59 10.79 11.82
N GLU A 323 -12.42 12.09 12.05
CA GLU A 323 -13.38 12.95 12.79
C GLU A 323 -14.73 13.09 12.05
N ALA A 324 -14.72 13.05 10.72
CA ALA A 324 -15.92 13.09 9.89
C ALA A 324 -16.80 11.84 10.01
N GLY A 325 -16.25 10.70 10.46
CA GLY A 325 -16.97 9.42 10.61
C GLY A 325 -16.17 8.20 10.16
N GLY A 326 -14.92 8.40 9.74
CA GLY A 326 -13.96 7.34 9.44
C GLY A 326 -14.28 6.49 8.21
N VAL A 327 -13.52 5.43 8.06
CA VAL A 327 -13.63 4.46 6.95
C VAL A 327 -15.04 3.83 6.90
N PRO A 328 -15.68 3.43 8.02
CA PRO A 328 -17.01 2.84 7.98
C PRO A 328 -18.09 3.74 7.39
N MET A 329 -18.04 5.07 7.62
CA MET A 329 -19.01 5.98 7.00
C MET A 329 -18.86 6.02 5.48
N LEU A 330 -17.62 6.01 4.96
CA LEU A 330 -17.38 5.96 3.53
C LEU A 330 -17.84 4.62 2.94
N LEU A 331 -17.53 3.49 3.62
CA LEU A 331 -18.00 2.16 3.20
C LEU A 331 -19.52 2.09 3.19
N LYS A 332 -20.19 2.66 4.19
CA LYS A 332 -21.68 2.74 4.22
C LYS A 332 -22.21 3.54 3.05
N THR A 333 -21.62 4.70 2.76
CA THR A 333 -21.98 5.55 1.63
C THR A 333 -21.85 4.82 0.29
N LEU A 334 -20.76 4.07 0.11
CA LEU A 334 -20.54 3.26 -1.09
C LEU A 334 -21.52 2.07 -1.18
N LEU A 335 -21.84 1.43 -0.04
CA LEU A 335 -22.82 0.35 0.02
C LEU A 335 -24.22 0.84 -0.34
N ASP A 336 -24.64 1.99 0.18
CA ASP A 336 -25.94 2.59 -0.10
C ASP A 336 -26.08 3.02 -1.57
N GLY A 337 -24.95 3.41 -2.19
CA GLY A 337 -24.87 3.71 -3.61
C GLY A 337 -24.79 2.50 -4.53
N GLY A 338 -24.72 1.27 -3.98
CA GLY A 338 -24.60 0.04 -4.77
C GLY A 338 -23.21 -0.24 -5.33
N TYR A 339 -22.17 0.41 -4.78
CA TYR A 339 -20.78 0.26 -5.23
C TYR A 339 -20.00 -0.82 -4.46
N LEU A 340 -20.54 -1.37 -3.37
CA LEU A 340 -19.90 -2.39 -2.54
C LEU A 340 -20.71 -3.69 -2.48
N HIS A 341 -20.00 -4.81 -2.39
CA HIS A 341 -20.54 -6.12 -2.07
C HIS A 341 -20.72 -6.24 -0.56
N GLY A 342 -21.95 -6.14 -0.08
CA GLY A 342 -22.26 -6.17 1.35
C GLY A 342 -22.24 -7.57 1.97
N ASP A 343 -22.24 -8.62 1.17
CA ASP A 343 -22.24 -10.03 1.57
C ASP A 343 -20.84 -10.59 1.92
N CYS A 344 -19.78 -9.81 1.73
CA CYS A 344 -18.42 -10.21 2.07
C CYS A 344 -18.25 -10.41 3.57
N LEU A 345 -17.66 -11.56 3.97
CA LEU A 345 -17.29 -11.87 5.35
C LEU A 345 -16.13 -10.98 5.81
N THR A 346 -16.08 -10.71 7.12
CA THR A 346 -15.01 -9.89 7.72
C THR A 346 -14.47 -10.54 9.00
N VAL A 347 -13.38 -9.97 9.55
CA VAL A 347 -12.77 -10.44 10.82
C VAL A 347 -13.67 -10.29 12.05
N THR A 348 -14.82 -9.64 11.96
CA THR A 348 -15.83 -9.67 13.03
C THR A 348 -16.57 -11.00 13.07
N GLY A 349 -16.44 -11.82 12.04
CA GLY A 349 -17.25 -13.03 11.82
C GLY A 349 -18.65 -12.74 11.31
N GLU A 350 -18.89 -11.49 10.88
CA GLU A 350 -20.12 -10.98 10.30
C GLU A 350 -19.85 -10.41 8.90
N THR A 351 -20.91 -10.20 8.12
CA THR A 351 -20.79 -9.59 6.79
C THR A 351 -20.53 -8.09 6.86
N MET A 352 -19.96 -7.53 5.79
CA MET A 352 -19.75 -6.09 5.63
C MET A 352 -21.06 -5.31 5.85
N LYS A 353 -22.16 -5.73 5.24
CA LYS A 353 -23.48 -5.10 5.41
C LYS A 353 -23.92 -5.10 6.88
N LYS A 354 -23.69 -6.19 7.61
CA LYS A 354 -24.06 -6.30 9.04
C LYS A 354 -23.23 -5.33 9.89
N ASN A 355 -21.92 -5.22 9.64
CA ASN A 355 -21.05 -4.28 10.35
C ASN A 355 -21.46 -2.82 10.11
N LEU A 356 -21.97 -2.50 8.93
CA LEU A 356 -22.33 -1.13 8.54
C LEU A 356 -23.79 -0.75 8.84
N GLN A 357 -24.62 -1.67 9.35
CA GLN A 357 -26.08 -1.45 9.50
C GLN A 357 -26.45 -0.21 10.34
N ASN A 358 -25.65 0.11 11.36
CA ASN A 358 -25.90 1.21 12.29
C ASN A 358 -25.09 2.48 11.97
N VAL A 359 -24.24 2.44 10.95
CA VAL A 359 -23.44 3.59 10.54
C VAL A 359 -24.33 4.58 9.81
N LYS A 360 -24.29 5.84 10.24
CA LYS A 360 -25.05 6.94 9.63
C LYS A 360 -24.12 7.92 8.95
N PHE A 361 -24.57 8.51 7.84
CA PHE A 361 -23.85 9.60 7.20
C PHE A 361 -23.91 10.87 8.08
N ASN A 362 -22.75 11.46 8.34
CA ASN A 362 -22.66 12.73 9.07
C ASN A 362 -22.82 13.90 8.09
N ASN A 363 -23.93 14.62 8.18
CA ASN A 363 -24.23 15.78 7.31
C ASN A 363 -23.48 17.06 7.74
N ASN A 364 -22.87 17.10 8.94
CA ASN A 364 -22.20 18.27 9.49
C ASN A 364 -20.70 18.27 9.17
N GLN A 365 -20.30 17.73 8.02
CA GLN A 365 -18.94 17.67 7.54
C GLN A 365 -18.92 17.77 6.00
N ASP A 366 -17.81 18.16 5.43
CA ASP A 366 -17.60 18.28 3.98
C ASP A 366 -16.36 17.53 3.47
N VAL A 367 -15.73 16.74 4.34
CA VAL A 367 -14.59 15.87 4.01
C VAL A 367 -15.00 14.76 3.05
N MET A 368 -16.17 14.15 3.30
CA MET A 368 -16.74 13.07 2.48
C MET A 368 -18.09 13.48 1.92
N ARG A 369 -18.31 13.22 0.63
CA ARG A 369 -19.56 13.51 -0.07
C ARG A 369 -20.50 12.30 -0.09
N PRO A 370 -21.82 12.50 -0.08
CA PRO A 370 -22.75 11.41 -0.32
C PRO A 370 -22.64 10.89 -1.77
N TYR A 371 -22.92 9.61 -2.00
CA TYR A 371 -22.75 8.95 -3.30
C TYR A 371 -23.50 9.62 -4.46
N ASN A 372 -24.61 10.30 -4.18
CA ASN A 372 -25.43 11.00 -5.18
C ASN A 372 -24.96 12.44 -5.48
N LYS A 373 -23.96 12.95 -4.74
CA LYS A 373 -23.31 14.26 -4.95
C LYS A 373 -21.78 14.13 -4.86
N PRO A 374 -21.14 13.30 -5.70
CA PRO A 374 -19.70 13.07 -5.63
C PRO A 374 -18.90 14.29 -6.08
N LEU A 375 -17.60 14.33 -5.72
CA LEU A 375 -16.63 15.29 -6.26
C LEU A 375 -16.39 15.05 -7.76
N SER A 376 -16.37 13.77 -8.16
CA SER A 376 -16.37 13.35 -9.57
C SER A 376 -17.15 12.06 -9.72
N LYS A 377 -17.76 11.86 -10.89
CA LYS A 377 -18.51 10.62 -11.23
C LYS A 377 -17.58 9.41 -11.40
N THR A 378 -16.29 9.62 -11.63
CA THR A 378 -15.26 8.59 -11.78
C THR A 378 -14.22 8.76 -10.67
N GLY A 379 -13.60 7.66 -10.25
CA GLY A 379 -12.59 7.67 -9.21
C GLY A 379 -11.36 8.53 -9.54
N GLY A 380 -10.64 8.92 -8.48
CA GLY A 380 -9.47 9.79 -8.58
C GLY A 380 -8.23 9.15 -9.22
N VAL A 381 -8.36 7.93 -9.76
CA VAL A 381 -7.27 7.15 -10.37
C VAL A 381 -7.78 6.48 -11.65
N VAL A 382 -6.99 6.51 -12.72
CA VAL A 382 -7.34 5.95 -14.03
C VAL A 382 -6.27 4.97 -14.52
N GLY A 383 -6.70 3.81 -15.02
CA GLY A 383 -5.85 2.90 -15.77
C GLY A 383 -5.72 3.31 -17.23
N LEU A 384 -4.51 3.26 -17.75
CA LEU A 384 -4.20 3.60 -19.13
C LEU A 384 -3.70 2.37 -19.88
N LYS A 385 -4.02 2.27 -21.17
CA LYS A 385 -3.52 1.24 -22.08
C LYS A 385 -3.27 1.85 -23.45
N GLY A 386 -2.26 1.35 -24.17
CA GLY A 386 -1.93 1.85 -25.52
C GLY A 386 -0.62 1.24 -26.02
N ASN A 387 -0.12 1.77 -27.14
CA ASN A 387 1.12 1.25 -27.73
C ASN A 387 2.36 1.53 -26.85
N LEU A 388 2.26 2.52 -25.94
CA LEU A 388 3.32 2.81 -24.97
C LEU A 388 3.21 1.96 -23.68
N ALA A 389 2.00 1.47 -23.37
CA ALA A 389 1.73 0.63 -22.19
C ALA A 389 0.79 -0.54 -22.55
N PRO A 390 1.24 -1.54 -23.32
CA PRO A 390 0.38 -2.65 -23.75
C PRO A 390 -0.09 -3.55 -22.60
N GLU A 391 0.65 -3.66 -21.51
CA GLU A 391 0.24 -4.36 -20.28
C GLU A 391 -0.54 -3.47 -19.31
N GLY A 392 -0.56 -2.16 -19.55
CA GLY A 392 -1.23 -1.16 -18.74
C GLY A 392 -0.27 -0.19 -18.05
N ALA A 393 -0.87 0.88 -17.54
CA ALA A 393 -0.24 1.90 -16.70
C ALA A 393 -1.31 2.53 -15.82
N ILE A 394 -0.92 3.36 -14.86
CA ILE A 394 -1.84 3.99 -13.93
C ILE A 394 -1.50 5.48 -13.73
N VAL A 395 -2.53 6.32 -13.62
CA VAL A 395 -2.39 7.75 -13.34
C VAL A 395 -3.38 8.20 -12.29
N LYS A 396 -2.93 9.05 -11.37
CA LYS A 396 -3.80 9.72 -10.41
C LYS A 396 -4.35 11.01 -11.04
N VAL A 397 -5.66 11.14 -11.05
CA VAL A 397 -6.37 12.29 -11.66
C VAL A 397 -7.15 13.11 -10.62
N ALA A 398 -7.15 12.68 -9.36
CA ALA A 398 -7.79 13.43 -8.26
C ALA A 398 -7.23 14.86 -8.18
N GLY A 399 -8.10 15.85 -8.20
CA GLY A 399 -7.74 17.28 -8.16
C GLY A 399 -7.20 17.88 -9.46
N MET A 400 -7.13 17.10 -10.56
CA MET A 400 -6.67 17.62 -11.87
C MET A 400 -7.80 18.32 -12.64
N LYS A 401 -7.47 19.44 -13.26
CA LYS A 401 -8.39 20.21 -14.14
C LYS A 401 -8.40 19.68 -15.57
N THR A 402 -7.26 19.22 -16.06
CA THR A 402 -7.09 18.72 -17.44
C THR A 402 -6.80 17.23 -17.39
N LEU A 403 -7.51 16.44 -18.21
CA LEU A 403 -7.39 14.98 -18.27
C LEU A 403 -6.75 14.48 -19.57
N LYS A 404 -6.18 15.39 -20.35
CA LYS A 404 -5.45 15.08 -21.59
C LYS A 404 -4.15 15.87 -21.65
N PHE A 405 -3.07 15.21 -22.00
CA PHE A 405 -1.75 15.82 -22.18
C PHE A 405 -1.09 15.29 -23.47
N GLU A 406 -0.42 16.17 -24.20
CA GLU A 406 0.34 15.84 -25.39
C GLU A 406 1.67 16.58 -25.35
N GLY A 407 2.78 15.87 -25.52
CA GLY A 407 4.09 16.49 -25.40
C GLY A 407 5.22 15.68 -26.02
N LYS A 408 6.41 16.28 -26.03
CA LYS A 408 7.65 15.64 -26.52
C LYS A 408 8.35 14.91 -25.39
N ALA A 409 8.78 13.68 -25.64
CA ALA A 409 9.55 12.88 -24.70
C ALA A 409 10.91 13.52 -24.41
N LEU A 410 11.25 13.59 -23.14
CA LEU A 410 12.59 13.88 -22.60
C LEU A 410 12.99 12.69 -21.74
N CYS A 411 13.86 11.82 -22.25
CA CYS A 411 14.15 10.51 -21.69
C CYS A 411 15.37 10.52 -20.78
N PHE A 412 15.23 9.89 -19.61
CA PHE A 412 16.26 9.65 -18.62
C PHE A 412 16.28 8.17 -18.24
N ASN A 413 17.45 7.63 -17.90
CA ASN A 413 17.63 6.22 -17.56
C ASN A 413 17.66 5.96 -16.05
N SER A 414 17.49 7.00 -15.23
CA SER A 414 17.34 6.90 -13.78
C SER A 414 16.59 8.13 -13.23
N GLU A 415 16.07 8.01 -12.00
CA GLU A 415 15.48 9.15 -11.29
C GLU A 415 16.51 10.25 -11.02
N GLU A 416 17.76 9.88 -10.68
CA GLU A 416 18.84 10.82 -10.38
C GLU A 416 19.15 11.75 -11.58
N GLU A 417 19.21 11.17 -12.79
CA GLU A 417 19.40 11.96 -14.01
C GLU A 417 18.23 12.94 -14.22
N ALA A 418 16.99 12.45 -14.06
CA ALA A 418 15.79 13.26 -14.22
C ALA A 418 15.72 14.36 -13.15
N PHE A 419 15.98 14.04 -11.89
CA PHE A 419 15.96 15.01 -10.79
C PHE A 419 17.01 16.12 -10.99
N LYS A 420 18.25 15.75 -11.38
CA LYS A 420 19.31 16.73 -11.73
C LYS A 420 18.89 17.65 -12.88
N ALA A 421 18.21 17.10 -13.90
CA ALA A 421 17.67 17.91 -14.98
C ALA A 421 16.58 18.87 -14.51
N VAL A 422 15.69 18.42 -13.61
CA VAL A 422 14.63 19.25 -13.01
C VAL A 422 15.23 20.35 -12.14
N GLN A 423 16.18 20.05 -11.27
CA GLN A 423 16.86 21.06 -10.45
C GLN A 423 17.50 22.15 -11.31
N ASN A 424 18.12 21.79 -12.42
CA ASN A 424 18.77 22.71 -13.34
C ASN A 424 17.84 23.28 -14.41
N ARG A 425 16.53 23.06 -14.30
CA ARG A 425 15.50 23.51 -15.25
C ARG A 425 15.78 23.16 -16.71
N LYS A 426 16.36 22.00 -16.96
CA LYS A 426 16.63 21.47 -18.30
C LYS A 426 15.40 20.78 -18.90
N TYR A 427 14.25 21.39 -18.73
CA TYR A 427 12.97 20.99 -19.31
C TYR A 427 12.09 22.22 -19.51
N LYS A 428 11.02 22.10 -20.28
CA LYS A 428 10.12 23.21 -20.60
C LYS A 428 8.66 22.78 -20.55
N GLU A 429 7.76 23.76 -20.55
CA GLU A 429 6.32 23.53 -20.68
C GLU A 429 6.01 22.69 -21.93
N GLY A 430 5.13 21.68 -21.78
CA GLY A 430 4.75 20.76 -22.83
C GLY A 430 5.67 19.54 -22.97
N ASP A 431 6.73 19.40 -22.18
CA ASP A 431 7.55 18.19 -22.21
C ASP A 431 6.89 17.03 -21.43
N VAL A 432 7.17 15.80 -21.88
CA VAL A 432 6.90 14.55 -21.14
C VAL A 432 8.22 13.99 -20.66
N ILE A 433 8.49 14.11 -19.37
CA ILE A 433 9.68 13.56 -18.73
C ILE A 433 9.48 12.04 -18.60
N VAL A 434 10.34 11.26 -19.26
CA VAL A 434 10.28 9.81 -19.26
C VAL A 434 11.44 9.27 -18.41
N ILE A 435 11.11 8.58 -17.30
CA ILE A 435 12.09 7.94 -16.42
C ILE A 435 11.92 6.44 -16.60
N ARG A 436 12.93 5.78 -17.13
CA ARG A 436 12.90 4.38 -17.53
C ARG A 436 13.97 3.55 -16.83
N TYR A 437 13.84 2.22 -16.84
CA TYR A 437 14.68 1.26 -16.12
C TYR A 437 14.56 1.36 -14.59
N GLU A 438 13.42 1.86 -14.11
CA GLU A 438 13.04 1.90 -12.70
C GLU A 438 11.88 0.92 -12.39
N GLY A 439 11.61 -0.01 -13.31
CA GLY A 439 10.65 -1.09 -13.14
C GLY A 439 11.10 -2.16 -12.14
N PRO A 440 10.27 -3.19 -11.88
CA PRO A 440 10.52 -4.20 -10.84
C PRO A 440 11.87 -4.90 -10.98
N ARG A 441 12.28 -5.23 -12.19
CA ARG A 441 13.51 -5.96 -12.49
C ARG A 441 14.68 -5.03 -12.82
N GLY A 442 14.46 -4.02 -13.66
CA GLY A 442 15.51 -3.13 -14.15
C GLY A 442 16.02 -2.17 -13.08
N GLY A 443 15.13 -1.56 -12.32
CA GLY A 443 15.42 -0.86 -11.08
C GLY A 443 14.92 -1.69 -9.91
N PRO A 444 15.66 -2.72 -9.45
CA PRO A 444 15.11 -3.69 -8.50
C PRO A 444 14.41 -3.01 -7.33
N GLY A 445 13.15 -3.41 -7.09
CA GLY A 445 12.30 -2.76 -6.10
C GLY A 445 11.39 -1.67 -6.66
N MET A 446 11.41 -1.39 -7.98
CA MET A 446 10.43 -0.51 -8.62
C MET A 446 10.20 0.77 -7.81
N ARG A 447 11.26 1.59 -7.64
CA ARG A 447 11.26 2.73 -6.70
C ARG A 447 10.07 3.67 -6.88
N GLU A 448 9.64 4.26 -5.78
CA GLU A 448 8.71 5.39 -5.79
C GLU A 448 9.47 6.71 -5.94
N MET A 449 8.94 7.58 -6.79
CA MET A 449 9.52 8.88 -7.06
C MET A 449 8.58 9.98 -6.56
N LEU A 450 9.06 10.81 -5.63
CA LEU A 450 8.36 11.99 -5.14
C LEU A 450 9.22 13.24 -5.29
N SER A 451 10.53 13.14 -5.07
CA SER A 451 11.43 14.29 -5.09
C SER A 451 11.38 15.02 -6.44
N THR A 452 11.44 14.28 -7.54
CA THR A 452 11.33 14.84 -8.91
C THR A 452 9.97 15.51 -9.15
N THR A 453 8.87 14.84 -8.78
CA THR A 453 7.51 15.36 -8.99
C THR A 453 7.21 16.57 -8.11
N ALA A 454 7.63 16.53 -6.84
CA ALA A 454 7.44 17.63 -5.89
C ALA A 454 8.27 18.86 -6.29
N ALA A 455 9.52 18.68 -6.76
CA ALA A 455 10.34 19.76 -7.26
C ALA A 455 9.70 20.46 -8.48
N ILE A 456 9.18 19.69 -9.43
CA ILE A 456 8.43 20.23 -10.58
C ILE A 456 7.22 21.04 -10.12
N TYR A 457 6.46 20.51 -9.17
CA TYR A 457 5.29 21.17 -8.61
C TYR A 457 5.67 22.46 -7.87
N GLY A 458 6.70 22.41 -7.02
CA GLY A 458 7.26 23.56 -6.31
C GLY A 458 7.78 24.65 -7.25
N GLN A 459 8.25 24.29 -8.45
CA GLN A 459 8.67 25.21 -9.50
C GLN A 459 7.50 25.81 -10.30
N GLY A 460 6.24 25.49 -9.97
CA GLY A 460 5.05 25.95 -10.67
C GLY A 460 4.78 25.28 -12.03
N MET A 461 5.41 24.13 -12.29
CA MET A 461 5.33 23.40 -13.56
C MET A 461 4.48 22.12 -13.48
N GLY A 462 3.85 21.83 -12.34
CA GLY A 462 3.17 20.55 -12.06
C GLY A 462 2.00 20.20 -12.99
N GLU A 463 1.30 21.19 -13.57
CA GLU A 463 0.24 20.97 -14.58
C GLU A 463 0.72 21.22 -16.01
N LYS A 464 1.96 21.65 -16.20
CA LYS A 464 2.53 22.09 -17.48
C LYS A 464 3.42 21.06 -18.15
N VAL A 465 3.80 20.02 -17.40
CA VAL A 465 4.59 18.87 -17.88
C VAL A 465 3.95 17.57 -17.40
N ALA A 466 4.24 16.48 -18.11
CA ALA A 466 3.86 15.14 -17.68
C ALA A 466 5.11 14.31 -17.37
N LEU A 467 4.93 13.31 -16.49
CA LEU A 467 5.95 12.30 -16.18
C LEU A 467 5.43 10.92 -16.52
N VAL A 468 6.30 10.07 -17.07
CA VAL A 468 5.96 8.68 -17.43
C VAL A 468 7.10 7.77 -16.99
N THR A 469 6.78 6.66 -16.30
CA THR A 469 7.79 5.72 -15.82
C THR A 469 7.29 4.28 -15.76
N ASP A 470 8.22 3.32 -15.90
CA ASP A 470 8.01 1.91 -15.56
C ASP A 470 8.20 1.62 -14.06
N GLY A 471 8.69 2.61 -13.30
CA GLY A 471 8.69 2.62 -11.84
C GLY A 471 7.34 3.08 -11.27
N ARG A 472 7.37 3.68 -10.07
CA ARG A 472 6.19 4.19 -9.37
C ARG A 472 6.34 5.65 -9.01
N PHE A 473 5.20 6.32 -8.83
CA PHE A 473 5.15 7.60 -8.15
C PHE A 473 4.51 7.43 -6.77
N SER A 474 4.97 8.21 -5.82
CA SER A 474 4.42 8.23 -4.46
C SER A 474 2.91 8.51 -4.47
N GLY A 475 2.18 7.93 -3.52
CA GLY A 475 0.77 8.26 -3.28
C GLY A 475 0.51 9.74 -3.00
N ALA A 476 1.55 10.48 -2.63
CA ALA A 476 1.54 11.93 -2.40
C ALA A 476 1.69 12.77 -3.68
N THR A 477 2.00 12.15 -4.81
CA THR A 477 2.23 12.84 -6.09
C THR A 477 0.95 13.45 -6.66
N ARG A 478 1.09 14.62 -7.30
CA ARG A 478 0.06 15.36 -8.05
C ARG A 478 0.49 15.61 -9.49
N GLY A 479 -0.46 15.91 -10.38
CA GLY A 479 -0.22 16.21 -11.80
C GLY A 479 -0.21 14.96 -12.69
N PHE A 480 0.11 15.14 -13.99
CA PHE A 480 0.18 14.04 -14.96
C PHE A 480 1.39 13.13 -14.69
N CYS A 481 1.29 12.27 -13.69
CA CYS A 481 2.33 11.31 -13.33
C CYS A 481 1.81 9.89 -13.59
N VAL A 482 2.23 9.32 -14.74
CA VAL A 482 1.86 7.97 -15.18
C VAL A 482 2.95 6.99 -14.75
N GLY A 483 2.61 6.10 -13.82
CA GLY A 483 3.50 5.03 -13.36
C GLY A 483 3.05 3.65 -13.78
N HIS A 484 3.78 2.64 -13.37
CA HIS A 484 3.50 1.23 -13.61
C HIS A 484 3.42 0.86 -15.10
N VAL A 485 4.12 1.59 -15.96
CA VAL A 485 4.08 1.33 -17.41
C VAL A 485 4.66 -0.05 -17.70
N GLY A 486 3.83 -0.93 -18.21
CA GLY A 486 4.21 -2.31 -18.52
C GLY A 486 4.06 -2.67 -20.00
N PRO A 487 4.94 -3.55 -20.51
CA PRO A 487 6.12 -4.13 -19.85
C PRO A 487 7.23 -3.11 -19.60
N GLU A 488 8.03 -3.33 -18.53
CA GLU A 488 9.11 -2.42 -18.13
C GLU A 488 10.22 -2.34 -19.21
N ALA A 489 10.97 -1.23 -19.20
CA ALA A 489 12.04 -0.97 -20.16
C ALA A 489 13.14 -2.05 -20.13
N PHE A 490 13.50 -2.57 -18.96
CA PHE A 490 14.51 -3.61 -18.81
C PHE A 490 14.13 -4.93 -19.51
N ASN A 491 12.85 -5.19 -19.68
CA ASN A 491 12.32 -6.32 -20.43
C ASN A 491 12.07 -6.00 -21.92
N GLY A 492 12.59 -4.88 -22.41
CA GLY A 492 12.40 -4.42 -23.79
C GLY A 492 11.00 -3.86 -24.06
N GLY A 493 10.33 -3.35 -23.03
CA GLY A 493 9.07 -2.63 -23.16
C GLY A 493 9.19 -1.34 -23.95
N PRO A 494 8.05 -0.76 -24.42
CA PRO A 494 8.06 0.40 -25.32
C PRO A 494 8.81 1.61 -24.78
N LEU A 495 8.87 1.83 -23.45
CA LEU A 495 9.65 2.93 -22.86
C LEU A 495 11.13 2.87 -23.22
N ALA A 496 11.71 1.65 -23.32
CA ALA A 496 13.11 1.46 -23.71
C ALA A 496 13.41 1.96 -25.14
N LEU A 497 12.39 2.02 -25.98
CA LEU A 497 12.49 2.35 -27.41
C LEU A 497 12.30 3.83 -27.70
N LEU A 498 11.88 4.64 -26.70
CA LEU A 498 11.68 6.08 -26.87
C LEU A 498 12.98 6.83 -27.10
N LYS A 499 12.90 7.87 -27.92
CA LYS A 499 13.95 8.85 -28.15
C LYS A 499 13.47 10.24 -27.76
N ASN A 500 14.39 11.12 -27.38
CA ASN A 500 14.05 12.53 -27.14
C ASN A 500 13.35 13.12 -28.37
N GLY A 501 12.26 13.83 -28.13
CA GLY A 501 11.44 14.43 -29.17
C GLY A 501 10.28 13.56 -29.69
N ASP A 502 10.19 12.27 -29.35
CA ASP A 502 9.05 11.44 -29.67
C ASP A 502 7.77 12.02 -29.04
N LYS A 503 6.67 12.08 -29.82
CA LYS A 503 5.42 12.69 -29.36
C LYS A 503 4.57 11.68 -28.59
N ILE A 504 4.29 11.96 -27.32
CA ILE A 504 3.48 11.14 -26.43
C ILE A 504 2.12 11.80 -26.22
N ILE A 505 1.05 10.98 -26.20
CA ILE A 505 -0.32 11.41 -25.90
C ILE A 505 -0.81 10.59 -24.71
N ILE A 506 -1.30 11.30 -23.68
CA ILE A 506 -1.96 10.73 -22.50
C ILE A 506 -3.40 11.25 -22.52
N ASP A 507 -4.38 10.36 -22.55
CA ASP A 507 -5.80 10.72 -22.49
C ASP A 507 -6.49 9.91 -21.38
N ALA A 508 -6.60 10.50 -20.20
CA ALA A 508 -7.23 9.85 -19.04
C ALA A 508 -8.76 9.72 -19.20
N ASN A 509 -9.42 10.52 -20.07
CA ASN A 509 -10.84 10.34 -20.37
C ASN A 509 -11.09 9.04 -21.14
N LYS A 510 -10.20 8.73 -22.10
CA LYS A 510 -10.26 7.51 -22.90
C LYS A 510 -9.59 6.32 -22.24
N GLY A 511 -8.70 6.56 -21.24
CA GLY A 511 -7.85 5.55 -20.65
C GLY A 511 -6.73 5.09 -21.59
N THR A 512 -6.11 6.02 -22.34
CA THR A 512 -5.07 5.67 -23.32
C THR A 512 -3.76 6.40 -23.07
N ILE A 513 -2.65 5.73 -23.42
CA ILE A 513 -1.30 6.31 -23.49
C ILE A 513 -0.57 5.77 -24.71
N ASP A 514 -0.20 6.67 -25.62
CA ASP A 514 0.36 6.31 -26.91
C ASP A 514 1.56 7.18 -27.27
N VAL A 515 2.48 6.62 -28.03
CA VAL A 515 3.54 7.35 -28.73
C VAL A 515 3.21 7.42 -30.22
N LYS A 516 3.34 8.60 -30.81
CA LYS A 516 3.10 8.84 -32.25
C LYS A 516 4.31 8.44 -33.10
N ILE A 517 4.61 7.16 -33.14
CA ILE A 517 5.56 6.54 -34.08
C ILE A 517 4.91 5.32 -34.71
N SER A 518 5.32 4.98 -35.91
CA SER A 518 4.76 3.82 -36.62
C SER A 518 5.16 2.52 -35.98
N ASN A 519 4.34 1.47 -36.13
CA ASN A 519 4.69 0.14 -35.66
C ASN A 519 5.97 -0.40 -36.31
N SER A 520 6.22 -0.05 -37.59
CA SER A 520 7.46 -0.40 -38.29
C SER A 520 8.69 0.23 -37.64
N GLU A 521 8.62 1.50 -37.25
CA GLU A 521 9.71 2.18 -36.53
C GLU A 521 9.91 1.59 -35.12
N LEU A 522 8.83 1.29 -34.39
CA LEU A 522 8.93 0.61 -33.09
C LEU A 522 9.62 -0.76 -33.23
N GLN A 523 9.27 -1.56 -34.23
CA GLN A 523 9.91 -2.85 -34.49
C GLN A 523 11.38 -2.69 -34.91
N LYS A 524 11.71 -1.68 -35.71
CA LYS A 524 13.10 -1.36 -36.07
C LYS A 524 13.92 -1.01 -34.83
N ARG A 525 13.41 -0.13 -33.96
CA ARG A 525 14.04 0.25 -32.70
C ARG A 525 14.22 -0.95 -31.77
N LYS A 526 13.21 -1.84 -31.70
CA LYS A 526 13.27 -3.06 -30.88
C LYS A 526 14.36 -4.02 -31.36
N LYS A 527 14.56 -4.19 -32.67
CA LYS A 527 15.64 -5.00 -33.23
C LYS A 527 17.03 -4.47 -32.92
N SER A 528 17.20 -3.17 -32.81
CA SER A 528 18.47 -2.52 -32.49
C SER A 528 18.69 -2.28 -31.00
N TRP A 529 17.66 -2.48 -30.17
CA TRP A 529 17.74 -2.27 -28.73
C TRP A 529 18.65 -3.29 -28.07
N LYS A 530 19.49 -2.81 -27.14
CA LYS A 530 20.31 -3.63 -26.28
C LYS A 530 19.97 -3.32 -24.84
N ASN A 531 19.83 -4.34 -24.02
CA ASN A 531 19.54 -4.13 -22.60
C ASN A 531 20.72 -3.46 -21.89
N ILE A 532 20.41 -2.71 -20.86
CA ILE A 532 21.42 -2.20 -19.92
C ILE A 532 21.96 -3.36 -19.07
N LYS A 533 23.16 -3.21 -18.53
CA LYS A 533 23.70 -4.16 -17.55
C LYS A 533 22.90 -4.06 -16.25
N PRO A 534 22.63 -5.19 -15.56
CA PRO A 534 22.02 -5.15 -14.25
C PRO A 534 22.84 -4.29 -13.28
N HIS A 535 22.16 -3.42 -12.53
CA HIS A 535 22.82 -2.55 -11.53
C HIS A 535 23.36 -3.34 -10.33
N PHE A 536 22.73 -4.48 -10.02
CA PHE A 536 23.07 -5.33 -8.86
C PHE A 536 23.42 -6.74 -9.33
N THR A 537 24.51 -7.27 -8.82
CA THR A 537 25.05 -8.60 -9.17
C THR A 537 25.03 -9.57 -7.98
N SER A 538 24.59 -9.13 -6.80
CA SER A 538 24.51 -9.91 -5.57
C SER A 538 23.51 -9.32 -4.58
N GLY A 539 23.24 -10.04 -3.50
CA GLY A 539 22.40 -9.57 -2.41
C GLY A 539 20.89 -9.66 -2.68
N THR A 540 20.10 -8.97 -1.85
CA THR A 540 18.64 -9.06 -1.88
C THR A 540 18.05 -8.43 -3.15
N LEU A 541 18.60 -7.31 -3.61
CA LEU A 541 18.14 -6.65 -4.83
C LEU A 541 18.36 -7.55 -6.07
N TRP A 542 19.48 -8.24 -6.14
CA TRP A 542 19.73 -9.22 -7.20
C TRP A 542 18.75 -10.40 -7.13
N LYS A 543 18.56 -11.00 -5.93
CA LYS A 543 17.61 -12.12 -5.74
C LYS A 543 16.21 -11.72 -6.20
N TYR A 544 15.75 -10.55 -5.80
CA TYR A 544 14.44 -10.02 -6.21
C TYR A 544 14.34 -9.88 -7.73
N ALA A 545 15.34 -9.28 -8.38
CA ALA A 545 15.36 -9.10 -9.83
C ALA A 545 15.30 -10.43 -10.60
N GLN A 546 15.81 -11.55 -10.04
CA GLN A 546 15.74 -12.88 -10.67
C GLN A 546 14.33 -13.47 -10.63
N SER A 547 13.56 -13.22 -9.58
CA SER A 547 12.26 -13.87 -9.30
C SER A 547 11.04 -13.00 -9.59
N VAL A 548 11.19 -11.66 -9.60
CA VAL A 548 10.05 -10.75 -9.72
C VAL A 548 9.33 -10.87 -11.07
N GLY A 549 8.01 -10.93 -10.98
CA GLY A 549 7.08 -10.94 -12.12
C GLY A 549 6.72 -9.54 -12.63
N SER A 550 5.71 -9.49 -13.50
CA SER A 550 5.21 -8.25 -14.10
C SER A 550 4.56 -7.34 -13.07
N THR A 551 4.69 -6.03 -13.29
CA THR A 551 3.94 -5.00 -12.56
C THR A 551 2.43 -5.21 -12.66
N LYS A 552 1.94 -5.66 -13.82
CA LYS A 552 0.54 -5.95 -14.06
C LYS A 552 -0.04 -6.92 -13.02
N ASP A 553 0.75 -7.92 -12.62
CA ASP A 553 0.35 -8.99 -11.69
C ASP A 553 0.81 -8.73 -10.25
N GLY A 554 1.20 -7.49 -9.92
CA GLY A 554 1.56 -7.07 -8.57
C GLY A 554 3.06 -7.12 -8.25
N ALA A 555 3.95 -7.38 -9.22
CA ALA A 555 5.39 -7.51 -9.03
C ALA A 555 5.74 -8.47 -7.87
N VAL A 556 5.16 -9.66 -7.91
CA VAL A 556 5.34 -10.73 -6.91
C VAL A 556 6.51 -11.64 -7.30
N THR A 557 7.09 -12.35 -6.32
CA THR A 557 8.30 -13.15 -6.50
C THR A 557 8.06 -14.65 -6.60
N HIS A 558 6.78 -15.09 -6.53
CA HIS A 558 6.39 -16.50 -6.60
C HIS A 558 4.97 -16.66 -7.20
N PRO A 559 4.58 -17.87 -7.62
CA PRO A 559 3.31 -18.11 -8.32
C PRO A 559 2.04 -17.97 -7.45
N GLY A 560 2.17 -17.74 -6.14
CA GLY A 560 1.03 -17.56 -5.24
C GLY A 560 0.25 -18.84 -4.96
N GLY A 561 -1.03 -18.67 -4.53
CA GLY A 561 -1.90 -19.78 -4.13
C GLY A 561 -2.54 -20.58 -5.27
N PHE A 562 -2.27 -20.26 -6.55
CA PHE A 562 -2.94 -20.92 -7.69
C PHE A 562 -2.70 -22.42 -7.79
N ASN A 563 -1.50 -22.87 -7.45
CA ASN A 563 -1.08 -24.26 -7.54
C ASN A 563 -0.68 -24.86 -6.20
N GLU A 564 -1.09 -24.23 -5.10
CA GLU A 564 -0.74 -24.67 -3.75
C GLU A 564 -1.46 -25.99 -3.42
N LYS A 565 -0.69 -27.03 -3.10
CA LYS A 565 -1.24 -28.34 -2.72
C LYS A 565 -1.50 -28.45 -1.24
N ASN A 566 -0.69 -27.78 -0.41
CA ASN A 566 -0.78 -27.82 1.06
C ASN A 566 -0.60 -26.41 1.62
N CYS A 567 -1.67 -25.86 2.18
CA CYS A 567 -1.62 -24.63 2.93
C CYS A 567 -1.06 -24.88 4.34
N TYR A 568 -0.32 -23.95 4.92
CA TYR A 568 0.19 -24.10 6.29
C TYR A 568 -0.93 -24.40 7.30
N ALA A 569 -2.09 -23.77 7.17
CA ALA A 569 -3.22 -23.98 8.07
C ALA A 569 -3.74 -25.44 8.11
N ASP A 570 -3.38 -26.24 7.12
CA ASP A 570 -3.86 -27.62 6.96
C ASP A 570 -2.80 -28.67 7.40
N ILE A 571 -1.66 -28.22 7.95
CA ILE A 571 -0.57 -29.09 8.45
C ILE A 571 -0.91 -29.81 9.74
#